data_50e2d2418357b9f2c590e8c343b61ec9
#
_entry.id   50e2d2418357b9f2c590e8c343b61ec9
#
_cell.length_a   1.000
_cell.length_b   1.000
_cell.length_c   1.000
_cell.angle_alpha   90.00
_cell.angle_beta   90.00
_cell.angle_gamma   90.00
#
_symmetry.space_group_name_H-M   'P 1'
#
loop_
_entity.id
_entity.type
_entity.pdbx_description
1 polymer ?
#
loop_
_entity_poly.entity_id
_entity_poly.type
_entity_poly.pdbx_seq_one_letter_code
_entity_poly.pdbx_strand_id
1 'polypeptide(L)'
;MIVPALLTDCAKELVFMLKECKKFTDYVQIDIMDGKFVSSKSIGPKELKTLKPIISCEAHLMVEDPLDWIEPFKAIGANRIIYQFEIKNDHTKVISKLKENNFSVGIAINPSTAISEFKHLIEDIDTVLFMSVNPGFYGAPFIPEVLDKIKEFKSEFPDKLAGIDGGVKFDNVNMIKATGVDYICVGSAILKAENKKQAYQRFLDLVNE
;
A
#
# COMPACT_ATOMS: atom_id res chain seq x y z
N MET A 1 12.80 -0.09 1.90
CA MET A 1 12.11 0.27 3.18
C MET A 1 11.05 -0.78 3.49
N ILE A 2 10.85 -1.15 4.78
CA ILE A 2 9.73 -2.02 5.21
C ILE A 2 8.59 -1.14 5.73
N VAL A 3 7.36 -1.35 5.25
CA VAL A 3 6.16 -0.60 5.61
C VAL A 3 5.12 -1.57 6.17
N PRO A 4 4.76 -1.49 7.47
CA PRO A 4 3.66 -2.29 8.00
C PRO A 4 2.32 -1.89 7.35
N ALA A 5 1.59 -2.88 6.80
CA ALA A 5 0.30 -2.69 6.14
C ALA A 5 -0.85 -3.11 7.08
N LEU A 6 -1.70 -2.14 7.41
CA LEU A 6 -2.76 -2.25 8.41
C LEU A 6 -4.12 -2.42 7.73
N LEU A 7 -4.84 -3.48 8.08
CA LEU A 7 -6.19 -3.76 7.60
C LEU A 7 -7.09 -4.16 8.76
N THR A 8 -8.18 -3.41 8.95
CA THR A 8 -9.24 -3.70 9.94
C THR A 8 -10.54 -3.03 9.56
N ASP A 9 -11.66 -3.54 10.03
CA ASP A 9 -13.00 -2.94 9.91
C ASP A 9 -13.41 -2.12 11.15
N CYS A 10 -12.53 -2.03 12.14
CA CYS A 10 -12.81 -1.41 13.44
C CYS A 10 -11.90 -0.21 13.72
N ALA A 11 -12.49 0.99 13.91
CA ALA A 11 -11.75 2.21 14.21
C ALA A 11 -10.90 2.12 15.50
N LYS A 12 -11.40 1.45 16.54
CA LYS A 12 -10.66 1.28 17.81
C LYS A 12 -9.44 0.38 17.61
N GLU A 13 -9.60 -0.67 16.81
CA GLU A 13 -8.50 -1.57 16.48
C GLU A 13 -7.45 -0.85 15.62
N LEU A 14 -7.86 -0.04 14.64
CA LEU A 14 -6.92 0.77 13.85
C LEU A 14 -6.08 1.68 14.74
N VAL A 15 -6.71 2.40 15.67
CA VAL A 15 -6.00 3.26 16.65
C VAL A 15 -5.02 2.45 17.50
N PHE A 16 -5.40 1.25 17.93
CA PHE A 16 -4.50 0.35 18.65
C PHE A 16 -3.31 -0.07 17.79
N MET A 17 -3.57 -0.53 16.54
CA MET A 17 -2.51 -0.95 15.60
C MET A 17 -1.53 0.20 15.29
N LEU A 18 -2.04 1.42 15.04
CA LEU A 18 -1.20 2.61 14.80
C LEU A 18 -0.28 2.92 16.01
N LYS A 19 -0.82 2.85 17.23
CA LYS A 19 -0.03 3.04 18.46
C LYS A 19 1.02 1.95 18.66
N GLU A 20 0.69 0.70 18.35
CA GLU A 20 1.66 -0.40 18.42
C GLU A 20 2.79 -0.22 17.39
N CYS A 21 2.44 0.11 16.14
CA CYS A 21 3.44 0.35 15.09
C CYS A 21 4.36 1.53 15.44
N LYS A 22 3.84 2.61 16.01
CA LYS A 22 4.65 3.78 16.43
C LYS A 22 5.78 3.44 17.40
N LYS A 23 5.76 2.29 18.06
CA LYS A 23 6.83 1.85 18.97
C LYS A 23 8.09 1.37 18.22
N PHE A 24 8.01 1.12 16.90
CA PHE A 24 9.11 0.55 16.13
C PHE A 24 9.26 1.08 14.70
N THR A 25 8.30 1.86 14.21
CA THR A 25 8.36 2.52 12.90
C THR A 25 7.71 3.89 12.95
N ASP A 26 8.08 4.77 12.01
CA ASP A 26 7.47 6.10 11.85
C ASP A 26 6.50 6.17 10.68
N TYR A 27 6.31 5.07 9.94
CA TYR A 27 5.49 5.03 8.74
C TYR A 27 4.73 3.72 8.58
N VAL A 28 3.47 3.81 8.14
CA VAL A 28 2.60 2.65 7.90
C VAL A 28 1.74 2.85 6.65
N GLN A 29 1.29 1.76 6.04
CA GLN A 29 0.21 1.73 5.05
C GLN A 29 -1.12 1.39 5.73
N ILE A 30 -2.20 2.07 5.35
CA ILE A 30 -3.57 1.74 5.77
C ILE A 30 -4.33 1.25 4.56
N ASP A 31 -4.73 -0.03 4.59
CA ASP A 31 -5.49 -0.68 3.53
C ASP A 31 -6.98 -0.40 3.70
N ILE A 32 -7.61 0.06 2.64
CA ILE A 32 -9.04 0.36 2.59
C ILE A 32 -9.71 -0.49 1.52
N MET A 33 -10.81 -1.12 1.92
CA MET A 33 -11.69 -1.91 1.06
C MET A 33 -13.13 -1.41 1.25
N ASP A 34 -13.83 -1.12 0.16
CA ASP A 34 -15.19 -0.55 0.21
C ASP A 34 -16.32 -1.58 0.06
N GLY A 35 -15.99 -2.84 -0.25
CA GLY A 35 -16.95 -3.89 -0.54
C GLY A 35 -17.58 -3.80 -1.94
N LYS A 36 -17.04 -2.94 -2.83
CA LYS A 36 -17.51 -2.74 -4.21
C LYS A 36 -16.40 -3.06 -5.21
N PHE A 37 -15.24 -2.43 -5.10
CA PHE A 37 -14.07 -2.75 -5.90
C PHE A 37 -13.57 -4.18 -5.59
N VAL A 38 -13.55 -4.54 -4.32
CA VAL A 38 -13.33 -5.90 -3.81
C VAL A 38 -14.48 -6.29 -2.90
N SER A 39 -14.75 -7.59 -2.71
CA SER A 39 -15.89 -8.08 -1.92
C SER A 39 -15.74 -7.83 -0.41
N SER A 40 -14.51 -7.73 0.08
CA SER A 40 -14.21 -7.44 1.49
C SER A 40 -14.41 -5.95 1.81
N LYS A 41 -14.66 -5.65 3.08
CA LYS A 41 -14.88 -4.28 3.55
C LYS A 41 -14.01 -4.03 4.79
N SER A 42 -13.38 -2.85 4.84
CA SER A 42 -12.64 -2.35 5.99
C SER A 42 -13.36 -1.18 6.65
N ILE A 43 -12.65 -0.44 7.53
CA ILE A 43 -13.15 0.80 8.15
C ILE A 43 -13.70 1.75 7.08
N GLY A 44 -14.82 2.42 7.40
CA GLY A 44 -15.46 3.38 6.50
C GLY A 44 -14.88 4.79 6.58
N PRO A 45 -15.16 5.65 5.58
CA PRO A 45 -14.64 7.02 5.55
C PRO A 45 -15.13 7.88 6.71
N LYS A 46 -16.35 7.64 7.18
CA LYS A 46 -16.94 8.39 8.31
C LYS A 46 -16.18 8.13 9.60
N GLU A 47 -15.88 6.87 9.89
CA GLU A 47 -15.14 6.47 11.09
C GLU A 47 -13.69 6.95 10.99
N LEU A 48 -13.02 6.77 9.83
CA LEU A 48 -11.65 7.19 9.63
C LEU A 48 -11.48 8.70 9.87
N LYS A 49 -12.39 9.52 9.36
CA LYS A 49 -12.39 10.99 9.53
C LYS A 49 -12.44 11.45 11.00
N THR A 50 -12.92 10.62 11.92
CA THR A 50 -12.98 10.97 13.36
C THR A 50 -11.65 10.75 14.08
N LEU A 51 -10.71 10.06 13.47
CA LEU A 51 -9.42 9.75 14.08
C LEU A 51 -8.48 10.95 14.03
N LYS A 52 -7.44 10.91 14.87
CA LYS A 52 -6.38 11.92 14.94
C LYS A 52 -5.10 11.33 14.36
N PRO A 53 -4.21 12.15 13.81
CA PRO A 53 -2.87 11.70 13.42
C PRO A 53 -2.11 11.07 14.59
N ILE A 54 -1.56 9.87 14.38
CA ILE A 54 -0.78 9.13 15.39
C ILE A 54 0.63 8.89 14.88
N ILE A 55 0.76 8.54 13.60
CA ILE A 55 1.98 8.18 12.90
C ILE A 55 1.82 8.61 11.44
N SER A 56 2.91 8.89 10.73
CA SER A 56 2.85 9.16 9.30
C SER A 56 2.34 7.92 8.54
N CYS A 57 1.47 8.14 7.56
CA CYS A 57 0.88 7.02 6.85
C CYS A 57 0.60 7.33 5.38
N GLU A 58 0.42 6.25 4.62
CA GLU A 58 -0.16 6.26 3.29
C GLU A 58 -1.47 5.47 3.27
N ALA A 59 -2.33 5.80 2.32
CA ALA A 59 -3.52 5.03 2.01
C ALA A 59 -3.26 4.08 0.85
N HIS A 60 -3.67 2.83 0.96
CA HIS A 60 -3.84 1.94 -0.18
C HIS A 60 -5.34 1.68 -0.36
N LEU A 61 -5.91 2.24 -1.44
CA LEU A 61 -7.35 2.30 -1.67
C LEU A 61 -7.79 1.25 -2.68
N MET A 62 -8.33 0.14 -2.20
CA MET A 62 -9.05 -0.88 -2.98
C MET A 62 -10.55 -0.50 -3.00
N VAL A 63 -10.88 0.61 -3.64
CA VAL A 63 -12.21 1.23 -3.62
C VAL A 63 -12.65 1.66 -5.01
N GLU A 64 -13.97 1.74 -5.23
CA GLU A 64 -14.53 2.15 -6.51
C GLU A 64 -14.26 3.64 -6.82
N ASP A 65 -14.39 4.53 -5.81
CA ASP A 65 -14.08 5.97 -5.96
C ASP A 65 -13.03 6.45 -4.93
N PRO A 66 -11.78 6.67 -5.36
CA PRO A 66 -10.72 7.17 -4.46
C PRO A 66 -10.97 8.59 -3.93
N LEU A 67 -11.77 9.41 -4.61
CA LEU A 67 -11.99 10.81 -4.23
C LEU A 67 -12.79 10.94 -2.93
N ASP A 68 -13.62 9.97 -2.61
CA ASP A 68 -14.38 9.92 -1.34
C ASP A 68 -13.47 9.82 -0.10
N TRP A 69 -12.20 9.46 -0.29
CA TRP A 69 -11.23 9.21 0.77
C TRP A 69 -10.26 10.36 1.04
N ILE A 70 -10.32 11.44 0.23
CA ILE A 70 -9.45 12.62 0.39
C ILE A 70 -9.58 13.21 1.80
N GLU A 71 -10.78 13.63 2.20
CA GLU A 71 -11.01 14.26 3.50
C GLU A 71 -10.73 13.32 4.70
N PRO A 72 -11.13 12.02 4.67
CA PRO A 72 -10.75 11.08 5.71
C PRO A 72 -9.24 10.94 5.91
N PHE A 73 -8.46 10.83 4.83
CA PHE A 73 -7.01 10.67 4.95
C PHE A 73 -6.28 11.98 5.27
N LYS A 74 -6.79 13.14 4.84
CA LYS A 74 -6.32 14.44 5.34
C LYS A 74 -6.49 14.56 6.86
N ALA A 75 -7.63 14.14 7.41
CA ALA A 75 -7.91 14.23 8.84
C ALA A 75 -6.91 13.45 9.71
N ILE A 76 -6.39 12.32 9.21
CA ILE A 76 -5.38 11.52 9.93
C ILE A 76 -3.95 11.85 9.56
N GLY A 77 -3.74 12.84 8.67
CA GLY A 77 -2.40 13.31 8.30
C GLY A 77 -1.64 12.39 7.36
N ALA A 78 -2.34 11.65 6.49
CA ALA A 78 -1.69 10.87 5.45
C ALA A 78 -0.97 11.78 4.44
N ASN A 79 0.18 11.34 3.96
CA ASN A 79 0.99 12.09 3.00
C ASN A 79 0.92 11.52 1.56
N ARG A 80 0.46 10.29 1.40
CA ARG A 80 0.32 9.60 0.10
C ARG A 80 -1.01 8.89 0.00
N ILE A 81 -1.59 8.91 -1.20
CA ILE A 81 -2.71 8.06 -1.58
C ILE A 81 -2.30 7.21 -2.77
N ILE A 82 -2.42 5.90 -2.62
CA ILE A 82 -2.22 4.89 -3.64
C ILE A 82 -3.59 4.28 -3.92
N TYR A 83 -4.09 4.39 -5.15
CA TYR A 83 -5.38 3.83 -5.54
C TYR A 83 -5.20 2.76 -6.63
N GLN A 84 -6.15 1.83 -6.74
CA GLN A 84 -6.08 0.76 -7.74
C GLN A 84 -6.23 1.33 -9.16
N PHE A 85 -5.30 0.97 -10.05
CA PHE A 85 -5.35 1.39 -11.46
C PHE A 85 -6.63 0.89 -12.16
N GLU A 86 -7.15 -0.25 -11.76
CA GLU A 86 -8.29 -0.90 -12.41
C GLU A 86 -9.66 -0.27 -12.06
N ILE A 87 -9.69 0.91 -11.44
CA ILE A 87 -10.92 1.70 -11.26
C ILE A 87 -11.47 2.19 -12.61
N LYS A 88 -12.75 2.57 -12.63
CA LYS A 88 -13.42 3.08 -13.83
C LYS A 88 -13.32 4.61 -13.99
N ASN A 89 -12.80 5.30 -12.98
CA ASN A 89 -12.68 6.75 -12.97
C ASN A 89 -11.61 7.22 -13.96
N ASP A 90 -11.74 8.45 -14.43
CA ASP A 90 -10.69 9.13 -15.19
C ASP A 90 -9.46 9.37 -14.29
N HIS A 91 -8.37 8.69 -14.58
CA HIS A 91 -7.12 8.76 -13.83
C HIS A 91 -6.54 10.18 -13.77
N THR A 92 -6.59 10.93 -14.87
CA THR A 92 -6.09 12.31 -14.91
C THR A 92 -6.83 13.18 -13.91
N LYS A 93 -8.14 13.03 -13.82
CA LYS A 93 -8.96 13.75 -12.84
C LYS A 93 -8.67 13.31 -11.40
N VAL A 94 -8.52 12.02 -11.15
CA VAL A 94 -8.19 11.50 -9.82
C VAL A 94 -6.84 12.03 -9.37
N ILE A 95 -5.80 11.90 -10.20
CA ILE A 95 -4.44 12.38 -9.91
C ILE A 95 -4.44 13.88 -9.62
N SER A 96 -5.09 14.69 -10.48
CA SER A 96 -5.19 16.15 -10.28
C SER A 96 -5.83 16.49 -8.94
N LYS A 97 -6.93 15.84 -8.58
CA LYS A 97 -7.63 16.08 -7.31
C LYS A 97 -6.80 15.67 -6.09
N LEU A 98 -6.07 14.58 -6.15
CA LEU A 98 -5.17 14.17 -5.08
C LEU A 98 -4.01 15.16 -4.91
N LYS A 99 -3.37 15.61 -6.00
CA LYS A 99 -2.31 16.62 -5.99
C LYS A 99 -2.80 17.97 -5.47
N GLU A 100 -3.98 18.44 -5.86
CA GLU A 100 -4.62 19.66 -5.36
C GLU A 100 -4.82 19.63 -3.83
N ASN A 101 -4.93 18.45 -3.25
CA ASN A 101 -5.04 18.21 -1.82
C ASN A 101 -3.70 17.92 -1.12
N ASN A 102 -2.57 18.14 -1.81
CA ASN A 102 -1.20 17.97 -1.33
C ASN A 102 -0.82 16.53 -0.98
N PHE A 103 -1.45 15.54 -1.62
CA PHE A 103 -1.00 14.15 -1.52
C PHE A 103 0.07 13.85 -2.56
N SER A 104 1.07 13.06 -2.17
CA SER A 104 1.83 12.23 -3.11
C SER A 104 0.90 11.17 -3.68
N VAL A 105 0.99 10.90 -4.98
CA VAL A 105 0.02 10.05 -5.69
C VAL A 105 0.70 8.78 -6.18
N GLY A 106 0.09 7.65 -5.86
CA GLY A 106 0.49 6.36 -6.41
C GLY A 106 -0.67 5.61 -7.06
N ILE A 107 -0.32 4.66 -7.91
CA ILE A 107 -1.24 3.64 -8.40
C ILE A 107 -0.81 2.26 -7.90
N ALA A 108 -1.78 1.45 -7.48
CA ALA A 108 -1.60 0.03 -7.25
C ALA A 108 -2.09 -0.74 -8.47
N ILE A 109 -1.34 -1.75 -8.90
CA ILE A 109 -1.67 -2.54 -10.09
C ILE A 109 -1.81 -4.01 -9.75
N ASN A 110 -2.82 -4.66 -10.32
CA ASN A 110 -3.05 -6.08 -10.15
C ASN A 110 -1.94 -6.95 -10.79
N PRO A 111 -1.76 -8.20 -10.34
CA PRO A 111 -0.78 -9.11 -10.94
C PRO A 111 -0.95 -9.30 -12.45
N SER A 112 -2.18 -9.24 -12.96
CA SER A 112 -2.49 -9.41 -14.38
C SER A 112 -2.29 -8.16 -15.24
N THR A 113 -2.24 -6.96 -14.65
CA THR A 113 -2.14 -5.68 -15.38
C THR A 113 -0.73 -5.49 -15.93
N ALA A 114 -0.61 -5.26 -17.23
CA ALA A 114 0.68 -5.05 -17.90
C ALA A 114 1.18 -3.59 -17.71
N ILE A 115 2.52 -3.39 -17.73
CA ILE A 115 3.13 -2.06 -17.62
C ILE A 115 2.62 -1.12 -18.73
N SER A 116 2.45 -1.64 -19.95
CA SER A 116 1.97 -0.86 -21.09
C SER A 116 0.58 -0.23 -20.89
N GLU A 117 -0.25 -0.79 -20.00
CA GLU A 117 -1.61 -0.27 -19.74
C GLU A 117 -1.57 1.03 -18.94
N PHE A 118 -0.66 1.17 -17.97
CA PHE A 118 -0.54 2.35 -17.10
C PHE A 118 0.66 3.25 -17.40
N LYS A 119 1.51 2.87 -18.34
CA LYS A 119 2.73 3.61 -18.71
C LYS A 119 2.50 5.10 -18.98
N HIS A 120 1.36 5.45 -19.56
CA HIS A 120 0.99 6.83 -19.87
C HIS A 120 0.75 7.72 -18.64
N LEU A 121 0.63 7.14 -17.44
CA LEU A 121 0.43 7.87 -16.18
C LEU A 121 1.72 8.09 -15.39
N ILE A 122 2.84 7.48 -15.80
CA ILE A 122 4.08 7.42 -15.00
C ILE A 122 4.63 8.80 -14.65
N GLU A 123 4.56 9.76 -15.58
CA GLU A 123 5.05 11.12 -15.33
C GLU A 123 4.17 11.89 -14.33
N ASP A 124 2.92 11.48 -14.19
CA ASP A 124 1.94 12.16 -13.34
C ASP A 124 1.85 11.59 -11.92
N ILE A 125 2.51 10.47 -11.64
CA ILE A 125 2.46 9.79 -10.33
C ILE A 125 3.85 9.69 -9.68
N ASP A 126 3.89 9.49 -8.37
CA ASP A 126 5.13 9.40 -7.60
C ASP A 126 5.58 7.96 -7.38
N THR A 127 4.64 7.00 -7.37
CA THR A 127 4.94 5.60 -7.07
C THR A 127 3.99 4.62 -7.75
N VAL A 128 4.49 3.42 -8.01
CA VAL A 128 3.68 2.26 -8.42
C VAL A 128 3.79 1.18 -7.34
N LEU A 129 2.65 0.71 -6.82
CA LEU A 129 2.55 -0.40 -5.89
C LEU A 129 2.14 -1.66 -6.64
N PHE A 130 3.03 -2.64 -6.73
CA PHE A 130 2.77 -3.91 -7.38
C PHE A 130 2.07 -4.87 -6.41
N MET A 131 0.83 -5.26 -6.73
CA MET A 131 0.13 -6.29 -5.97
C MET A 131 0.71 -7.65 -6.31
N SER A 132 1.21 -8.35 -5.31
CA SER A 132 1.72 -9.73 -5.44
C SER A 132 0.71 -10.79 -4.98
N VAL A 133 -0.54 -10.38 -4.82
CA VAL A 133 -1.72 -11.22 -4.60
C VAL A 133 -2.90 -10.62 -5.37
N ASN A 134 -3.94 -11.39 -5.66
CA ASN A 134 -5.20 -10.79 -6.08
C ASN A 134 -5.80 -10.02 -4.88
N PRO A 135 -6.12 -8.72 -5.04
CA PRO A 135 -6.60 -7.90 -3.93
C PRO A 135 -7.95 -8.38 -3.39
N GLY A 136 -8.23 -8.06 -2.12
CA GLY A 136 -9.53 -8.30 -1.52
C GLY A 136 -9.58 -9.38 -0.44
N PHE A 137 -8.51 -10.17 -0.22
CA PHE A 137 -8.49 -11.21 0.80
C PHE A 137 -7.20 -11.21 1.62
N TYR A 138 -7.34 -11.38 2.92
CA TYR A 138 -6.21 -11.60 3.82
C TYR A 138 -5.62 -13.01 3.60
N GLY A 139 -4.31 -13.09 3.33
CA GLY A 139 -3.61 -14.37 3.23
C GLY A 139 -3.72 -15.07 1.87
N ALA A 140 -4.07 -14.33 0.82
CA ALA A 140 -3.97 -14.82 -0.55
C ALA A 140 -2.52 -15.29 -0.85
N PRO A 141 -2.33 -16.32 -1.70
CA PRO A 141 -1.01 -16.82 -2.03
C PRO A 141 -0.19 -15.78 -2.81
N PHE A 142 1.09 -15.70 -2.50
CA PHE A 142 2.05 -14.86 -3.22
C PHE A 142 2.18 -15.31 -4.68
N ILE A 143 2.17 -14.37 -5.60
CA ILE A 143 2.29 -14.57 -7.06
C ILE A 143 3.70 -14.15 -7.48
N PRO A 144 4.64 -15.11 -7.66
CA PRO A 144 6.05 -14.78 -7.91
C PRO A 144 6.32 -14.12 -9.26
N GLU A 145 5.47 -14.29 -10.25
CA GLU A 145 5.58 -13.69 -11.58
C GLU A 145 5.60 -12.15 -11.54
N VAL A 146 5.05 -11.57 -10.49
CA VAL A 146 5.09 -10.11 -10.26
C VAL A 146 6.52 -9.60 -10.07
N LEU A 147 7.45 -10.43 -9.59
CA LEU A 147 8.85 -10.06 -9.41
C LEU A 147 9.55 -9.70 -10.74
N ASP A 148 9.23 -10.40 -11.80
CA ASP A 148 9.79 -10.10 -13.13
C ASP A 148 9.20 -8.80 -13.69
N LYS A 149 7.92 -8.54 -13.45
CA LYS A 149 7.27 -7.26 -13.79
C LYS A 149 7.93 -6.07 -13.04
N ILE A 150 8.27 -6.22 -11.76
CA ILE A 150 8.99 -5.18 -11.00
C ILE A 150 10.37 -4.92 -11.61
N LYS A 151 11.13 -5.97 -11.96
CA LYS A 151 12.45 -5.81 -12.62
C LYS A 151 12.33 -5.08 -13.95
N GLU A 152 11.35 -5.46 -14.79
CA GLU A 152 11.05 -4.78 -16.04
C GLU A 152 10.76 -3.30 -15.80
N PHE A 153 9.85 -3.00 -14.86
CA PHE A 153 9.50 -1.64 -14.50
C PHE A 153 10.70 -0.82 -14.02
N LYS A 154 11.50 -1.35 -13.09
CA LYS A 154 12.69 -0.67 -12.58
C LYS A 154 13.79 -0.49 -13.65
N SER A 155 13.86 -1.36 -14.63
CA SER A 155 14.74 -1.20 -15.79
C SER A 155 14.30 -0.08 -16.73
N GLU A 156 13.00 0.09 -16.92
CA GLU A 156 12.43 1.13 -17.81
C GLU A 156 12.30 2.49 -17.09
N PHE A 157 11.98 2.49 -15.80
CA PHE A 157 11.74 3.68 -14.98
C PHE A 157 12.59 3.65 -13.68
N PRO A 158 13.93 3.75 -13.76
CA PRO A 158 14.84 3.55 -12.62
C PRO A 158 14.58 4.56 -11.47
N ASP A 159 14.19 5.78 -11.78
CA ASP A 159 13.98 6.87 -10.81
C ASP A 159 12.57 6.86 -10.20
N LYS A 160 11.65 6.06 -10.74
CA LYS A 160 10.28 5.96 -10.23
C LYS A 160 10.21 4.98 -9.04
N LEU A 161 9.58 5.41 -7.95
CA LEU A 161 9.41 4.55 -6.78
C LEU A 161 8.53 3.34 -7.11
N ALA A 162 8.98 2.16 -6.73
CA ALA A 162 8.26 0.90 -6.85
C ALA A 162 8.07 0.27 -5.47
N GLY A 163 6.84 -0.05 -5.12
CA GLY A 163 6.50 -0.83 -3.94
C GLY A 163 5.94 -2.20 -4.29
N ILE A 164 5.89 -3.10 -3.34
CA ILE A 164 5.21 -4.39 -3.45
C ILE A 164 4.32 -4.62 -2.24
N ASP A 165 3.12 -5.17 -2.47
CA ASP A 165 2.17 -5.53 -1.41
C ASP A 165 1.49 -6.87 -1.71
N GLY A 166 1.38 -7.68 -0.64
CA GLY A 166 0.67 -8.97 -0.68
C GLY A 166 1.58 -10.18 -0.47
N GLY A 167 1.21 -11.03 0.48
CA GLY A 167 1.86 -12.33 0.70
C GLY A 167 3.34 -12.30 1.09
N VAL A 168 3.86 -11.15 1.52
CA VAL A 168 5.27 -11.01 1.94
C VAL A 168 5.52 -11.77 3.25
N LYS A 169 6.59 -12.58 3.25
CA LYS A 169 7.04 -13.40 4.39
C LYS A 169 8.58 -13.38 4.48
N PHE A 170 9.12 -13.94 5.57
CA PHE A 170 10.57 -14.05 5.76
C PHE A 170 11.27 -14.91 4.70
N ASP A 171 10.56 -15.87 4.12
CA ASP A 171 11.11 -16.80 3.12
C ASP A 171 11.16 -16.25 1.70
N ASN A 172 10.38 -15.19 1.39
CA ASN A 172 10.34 -14.60 0.06
C ASN A 172 10.91 -13.17 -0.01
N VAL A 173 11.16 -12.51 1.12
CA VAL A 173 11.60 -11.10 1.14
C VAL A 173 12.92 -10.85 0.41
N ASN A 174 13.86 -11.79 0.43
CA ASN A 174 15.13 -11.68 -0.28
C ASN A 174 14.95 -11.71 -1.81
N MET A 175 14.04 -12.54 -2.32
CA MET A 175 13.68 -12.53 -3.75
C MET A 175 13.01 -11.22 -4.16
N ILE A 176 12.17 -10.68 -3.28
CA ILE A 176 11.51 -9.38 -3.50
C ILE A 176 12.56 -8.27 -3.54
N LYS A 177 13.46 -8.19 -2.56
CA LYS A 177 14.56 -7.22 -2.53
C LYS A 177 15.40 -7.26 -3.80
N ALA A 178 15.73 -8.46 -4.32
CA ALA A 178 16.52 -8.64 -5.52
C ALA A 178 15.91 -8.05 -6.81
N THR A 179 14.64 -7.63 -6.77
CA THR A 179 13.98 -6.94 -7.90
C THR A 179 14.35 -5.47 -8.01
N GLY A 180 14.98 -4.88 -6.98
CA GLY A 180 15.24 -3.45 -6.90
C GLY A 180 14.03 -2.61 -6.43
N VAL A 181 13.01 -3.25 -5.83
CA VAL A 181 11.86 -2.55 -5.24
C VAL A 181 12.31 -1.61 -4.10
N ASP A 182 11.72 -0.41 -4.04
CA ASP A 182 12.13 0.63 -3.09
C ASP A 182 11.51 0.44 -1.70
N TYR A 183 10.27 -0.08 -1.65
CA TYR A 183 9.60 -0.38 -0.38
C TYR A 183 8.74 -1.65 -0.48
N ILE A 184 8.58 -2.30 0.68
CA ILE A 184 7.89 -3.59 0.82
C ILE A 184 6.83 -3.45 1.91
N CYS A 185 5.56 -3.60 1.53
CA CYS A 185 4.44 -3.59 2.47
C CYS A 185 4.28 -4.97 3.09
N VAL A 186 4.23 -5.02 4.42
CA VAL A 186 4.15 -6.28 5.18
C VAL A 186 3.00 -6.22 6.17
N GLY A 187 1.95 -6.99 5.92
CA GLY A 187 0.78 -7.08 6.78
C GLY A 187 0.94 -8.14 7.87
N SER A 188 0.34 -9.32 7.65
CA SER A 188 0.18 -10.37 8.65
C SER A 188 1.49 -10.88 9.27
N ALA A 189 2.58 -10.92 8.52
CA ALA A 189 3.86 -11.42 9.02
C ALA A 189 4.46 -10.54 10.14
N ILE A 190 4.09 -9.25 10.20
CA ILE A 190 4.44 -8.35 11.31
C ILE A 190 3.28 -8.28 12.31
N LEU A 191 2.06 -8.03 11.84
CA LEU A 191 0.94 -7.64 12.72
C LEU A 191 0.37 -8.80 13.53
N LYS A 192 0.51 -10.05 13.05
CA LYS A 192 0.11 -11.27 13.77
C LYS A 192 1.26 -11.94 14.54
N ALA A 193 2.48 -11.39 14.45
CA ALA A 193 3.60 -11.89 15.20
C ALA A 193 3.39 -11.65 16.71
N GLU A 194 3.83 -12.60 17.54
CA GLU A 194 3.81 -12.49 18.99
C GLU A 194 4.61 -11.26 19.46
N ASN A 195 5.76 -11.01 18.85
CA ASN A 195 6.56 -9.80 19.03
C ASN A 195 6.69 -9.03 17.70
N LYS A 196 5.81 -8.05 17.49
CA LYS A 196 5.74 -7.25 16.25
C LYS A 196 7.04 -6.48 15.98
N LYS A 197 7.65 -5.89 17.01
CA LYS A 197 8.91 -5.14 16.90
C LYS A 197 10.05 -6.07 16.44
N GLN A 198 10.16 -7.26 16.99
CA GLN A 198 11.17 -8.23 16.59
C GLN A 198 10.95 -8.73 15.16
N ALA A 199 9.68 -8.99 14.78
CA ALA A 199 9.35 -9.37 13.42
C ALA A 199 9.70 -8.26 12.41
N TYR A 200 9.38 -7.00 12.72
CA TYR A 200 9.74 -5.85 11.90
C TYR A 200 11.26 -5.72 11.76
N GLN A 201 12.01 -5.81 12.87
CA GLN A 201 13.48 -5.75 12.85
C GLN A 201 14.07 -6.87 11.97
N ARG A 202 13.56 -8.08 12.07
CA ARG A 202 14.01 -9.19 11.23
C ARG A 202 13.81 -8.93 9.74
N PHE A 203 12.70 -8.30 9.33
CA PHE A 203 12.53 -7.87 7.94
C PHE A 203 13.55 -6.81 7.54
N LEU A 204 13.84 -5.84 8.41
CA LEU A 204 14.87 -4.84 8.15
C LEU A 204 16.26 -5.47 7.98
N ASP A 205 16.61 -6.42 8.83
CA ASP A 205 17.91 -7.12 8.76
C ASP A 205 18.04 -7.83 7.40
N LEU A 206 17.02 -8.62 7.00
CA LEU A 206 16.99 -9.34 5.72
C LEU A 206 17.08 -8.42 4.48
N VAL A 207 16.50 -7.22 4.53
CA VAL A 207 16.61 -6.31 3.39
C VAL A 207 17.89 -5.46 3.39
N ASN A 208 18.65 -5.44 4.49
CA ASN A 208 19.90 -4.70 4.60
C ASN A 208 21.16 -5.60 4.42
N GLU A 209 21.01 -6.93 4.54
CA GLU A 209 22.03 -7.91 4.18
C GLU A 209 22.30 -7.95 2.67
#